data_3e8ebe66cbe50cd1611a815611cddfa2
#
_entry.id   3e8ebe66cbe50cd1611a815611cddfa2
#
_cell.length_a   1.000
_cell.length_b   1.000
_cell.length_c   1.000
_cell.angle_alpha   90.00
_cell.angle_beta   90.00
_cell.angle_gamma   90.00
#
_symmetry.space_group_name_H-M   'P 1'
#
loop_
_entity.id
_entity.type
_entity.pdbx_description
1 polymer ?
#
loop_
_entity_poly.entity_id
_entity_poly.type
_entity_poly.pdbx_seq_one_letter_code
_entity_poly.pdbx_strand_id
1 'polypeptide(L)'
;LAQAGFAFAFIDTPPAITESISAVVAQADFVLIPTRPSPHDLRAVGRTVELAVQAQRPFAFAVTQAKPNSRLTVQAMAALSAHGVVAPAIIHDRVDFAASMIDGRTVQEIDPRGRSAGEVIELWGFVKARMNESTKAR
;
A
#
# COMPACT_ATOMS: atom_id res chain seq x y z
N LEU A 1 15.26 8.93 -13.36
CA LEU A 1 15.52 8.45 -11.98
C LEU A 1 16.53 7.28 -12.01
N ALA A 2 16.34 6.26 -12.84
CA ALA A 2 17.29 5.13 -12.94
C ALA A 2 18.71 5.58 -13.31
N GLN A 3 18.86 6.52 -14.23
CA GLN A 3 20.15 7.11 -14.61
C GLN A 3 20.83 7.88 -13.45
N ALA A 4 20.05 8.32 -12.46
CA ALA A 4 20.55 8.98 -11.25
C ALA A 4 20.82 8.00 -10.09
N GLY A 5 20.76 6.69 -10.34
CA GLY A 5 21.09 5.65 -9.36
C GLY A 5 19.97 5.30 -8.37
N PHE A 6 18.75 5.82 -8.55
CA PHE A 6 17.62 5.44 -7.70
C PHE A 6 17.09 4.06 -8.09
N ALA A 7 17.00 3.15 -7.11
CA ALA A 7 16.44 1.83 -7.29
C ALA A 7 14.89 1.83 -7.26
N PHE A 8 14.30 2.74 -6.49
CA PHE A 8 12.85 2.89 -6.34
C PHE A 8 12.45 4.36 -6.31
N ALA A 9 11.24 4.65 -6.80
CA ALA A 9 10.56 5.93 -6.63
C ALA A 9 9.15 5.67 -6.10
N PHE A 10 8.79 6.37 -5.04
CA PHE A 10 7.43 6.36 -4.48
C PHE A 10 6.72 7.63 -4.89
N ILE A 11 5.52 7.49 -5.45
CA ILE A 11 4.69 8.62 -5.83
C ILE A 11 3.44 8.57 -4.94
N ASP A 12 3.39 9.47 -3.96
CA ASP A 12 2.18 9.68 -3.17
C ASP A 12 1.19 10.52 -3.96
N THR A 13 -0.07 10.09 -4.00
CA THR A 13 -1.12 10.72 -4.80
C THR A 13 -2.21 11.30 -3.91
N PRO A 14 -2.79 12.46 -4.25
CA PRO A 14 -3.93 13.01 -3.54
C PRO A 14 -5.16 12.07 -3.62
N PRO A 15 -6.12 12.18 -2.70
CA PRO A 15 -7.27 11.27 -2.61
C PRO A 15 -8.29 11.42 -3.74
N ALA A 16 -8.21 12.50 -4.53
CA ALA A 16 -9.13 12.76 -5.62
C ALA A 16 -8.60 12.16 -6.93
N ILE A 17 -9.43 11.38 -7.64
CA ILE A 17 -9.09 10.85 -8.96
C ILE A 17 -9.19 11.96 -9.99
N THR A 18 -8.04 12.35 -10.53
CA THR A 18 -7.89 13.37 -11.57
C THR A 18 -7.16 12.77 -12.77
N GLU A 19 -7.13 13.47 -13.90
CA GLU A 19 -6.35 13.06 -15.08
C GLU A 19 -4.86 12.86 -14.74
N SER A 20 -4.32 13.70 -13.84
CA SER A 20 -2.94 13.57 -13.38
C SER A 20 -2.68 12.25 -12.66
N ILE A 21 -3.63 11.74 -11.87
CA ILE A 21 -3.50 10.44 -11.20
C ILE A 21 -3.55 9.29 -12.21
N SER A 22 -4.41 9.37 -13.20
CA SER A 22 -4.45 8.39 -14.28
C SER A 22 -3.12 8.32 -15.02
N ALA A 23 -2.49 9.48 -15.29
CA ALA A 23 -1.16 9.54 -15.88
C ALA A 23 -0.07 8.94 -14.99
N VAL A 24 -0.12 9.19 -13.67
CA VAL A 24 0.81 8.60 -12.69
C VAL A 24 0.65 7.09 -12.65
N VAL A 25 -0.57 6.58 -12.54
CA VAL A 25 -0.86 5.14 -12.53
C VAL A 25 -0.36 4.48 -13.82
N ALA A 26 -0.55 5.10 -14.97
CA ALA A 26 -0.06 4.60 -16.25
C ALA A 26 1.47 4.50 -16.34
N GLN A 27 2.21 5.27 -15.58
CA GLN A 27 3.69 5.24 -15.50
C GLN A 27 4.24 4.31 -14.42
N ALA A 28 3.40 3.89 -13.48
CA ALA A 28 3.84 3.07 -12.35
C ALA A 28 4.21 1.64 -12.80
N ASP A 29 5.23 1.05 -12.18
CA ASP A 29 5.54 -0.37 -12.34
C ASP A 29 4.67 -1.24 -11.43
N PHE A 30 4.20 -0.68 -10.32
CA PHE A 30 3.32 -1.34 -9.36
C PHE A 30 2.46 -0.30 -8.62
N VAL A 31 1.19 -0.64 -8.38
CA VAL A 31 0.25 0.22 -7.63
C VAL A 31 -0.08 -0.43 -6.29
N LEU A 32 0.31 0.20 -5.20
CA LEU A 32 -0.11 -0.22 -3.85
C LEU A 32 -1.33 0.60 -3.43
N ILE A 33 -2.41 -0.08 -3.05
CA ILE A 33 -3.69 0.55 -2.68
C ILE A 33 -3.92 0.40 -1.18
N PRO A 34 -3.54 1.39 -0.36
CA PRO A 34 -3.81 1.35 1.07
C PRO A 34 -5.31 1.50 1.33
N THR A 35 -5.85 0.63 2.18
CA THR A 35 -7.30 0.59 2.46
C THR A 35 -7.52 0.34 3.94
N ARG A 36 -8.30 1.18 4.59
CA ARG A 36 -8.75 0.92 5.96
C ARG A 36 -9.86 -0.12 5.97
N PRO A 37 -9.99 -0.94 7.03
CA PRO A 37 -11.06 -1.92 7.16
C PRO A 37 -12.37 -1.23 7.55
N SER A 38 -12.90 -0.40 6.67
CA SER A 38 -14.16 0.30 6.83
C SER A 38 -15.04 0.16 5.58
N PRO A 39 -16.37 0.11 5.71
CA PRO A 39 -17.28 0.03 4.57
C PRO A 39 -17.14 1.19 3.58
N HIS A 40 -16.77 2.38 4.06
CA HIS A 40 -16.58 3.56 3.22
C HIS A 40 -15.32 3.41 2.34
N ASP A 41 -14.20 3.00 2.95
CA ASP A 41 -12.95 2.84 2.22
C ASP A 41 -13.04 1.68 1.21
N LEU A 42 -13.71 0.57 1.59
CA LEU A 42 -13.94 -0.56 0.68
C LEU A 42 -14.77 -0.18 -0.56
N ARG A 43 -15.72 0.75 -0.42
CA ARG A 43 -16.48 1.27 -1.57
C ARG A 43 -15.64 2.21 -2.44
N ALA A 44 -14.79 3.02 -1.82
CA ALA A 44 -13.97 4.01 -2.52
C ALA A 44 -12.87 3.36 -3.37
N VAL A 45 -12.38 2.20 -2.98
CA VAL A 45 -11.25 1.51 -3.62
C VAL A 45 -11.53 1.08 -5.06
N GLY A 46 -12.79 0.85 -5.43
CA GLY A 46 -13.19 0.37 -6.75
C GLY A 46 -12.66 1.23 -7.89
N ARG A 47 -12.73 2.55 -7.75
CA ARG A 47 -12.23 3.49 -8.77
C ARG A 47 -10.73 3.37 -9.00
N THR A 48 -9.94 3.17 -7.95
CA THR A 48 -8.49 3.00 -8.06
C THR A 48 -8.16 1.66 -8.73
N VAL A 49 -8.92 0.62 -8.42
CA VAL A 49 -8.81 -0.68 -9.10
C VAL A 49 -9.11 -0.55 -10.60
N GLU A 50 -10.20 0.13 -10.97
CA GLU A 50 -10.54 0.40 -12.36
C GLU A 50 -9.41 1.09 -13.12
N LEU A 51 -8.79 2.12 -12.52
CA LEU A 51 -7.64 2.81 -13.12
C LEU A 51 -6.45 1.89 -13.31
N ALA A 52 -6.10 1.07 -12.32
CA ALA A 52 -4.97 0.15 -12.42
C ALA A 52 -5.22 -0.91 -13.51
N VAL A 53 -6.45 -1.44 -13.58
CA VAL A 53 -6.86 -2.41 -14.59
C VAL A 53 -6.83 -1.79 -16.00
N GLN A 54 -7.40 -0.59 -16.19
CA GLN A 54 -7.39 0.12 -17.47
C GLN A 54 -5.97 0.43 -17.93
N ALA A 55 -5.10 0.82 -17.01
CA ALA A 55 -3.69 1.06 -17.29
C ALA A 55 -2.85 -0.22 -17.44
N GLN A 56 -3.45 -1.39 -17.27
CA GLN A 56 -2.78 -2.70 -17.27
C GLN A 56 -1.59 -2.75 -16.29
N ARG A 57 -1.75 -2.15 -15.10
CA ARG A 57 -0.70 -2.12 -14.08
C ARG A 57 -0.97 -3.14 -12.99
N PRO A 58 0.04 -3.90 -12.58
CA PRO A 58 -0.09 -4.79 -11.44
C PRO A 58 -0.35 -3.97 -10.18
N PHE A 59 -1.26 -4.45 -9.36
CA PHE A 59 -1.61 -3.79 -8.10
C PHE A 59 -1.82 -4.79 -6.97
N ALA A 60 -1.77 -4.29 -5.74
CA ALA A 60 -2.19 -5.04 -4.56
C ALA A 60 -2.78 -4.09 -3.51
N PHE A 61 -3.59 -4.64 -2.64
CA PHE A 61 -4.12 -3.94 -1.49
C PHE A 61 -3.20 -4.09 -0.28
N ALA A 62 -3.09 -3.04 0.52
CA ALA A 62 -2.52 -3.08 1.85
C ALA A 62 -3.57 -2.64 2.87
N VAL A 63 -3.91 -3.51 3.82
CA VAL A 63 -4.82 -3.14 4.90
C VAL A 63 -4.06 -2.29 5.91
N THR A 64 -4.56 -1.06 6.15
CA THR A 64 -3.91 -0.07 7.01
C THR A 64 -4.86 0.40 8.10
N GLN A 65 -4.31 0.99 9.18
CA GLN A 65 -5.08 1.50 10.31
C GLN A 65 -6.06 0.47 10.90
N ALA A 66 -5.69 -0.80 10.85
CA ALA A 66 -6.51 -1.88 11.37
C ALA A 66 -6.48 -1.89 12.91
N LYS A 67 -7.64 -2.05 13.54
CA LYS A 67 -7.68 -2.28 14.99
C LYS A 67 -7.26 -3.74 15.27
N PRO A 68 -6.43 -3.99 16.29
CA PRO A 68 -6.07 -5.34 16.69
C PRO A 68 -7.33 -6.19 16.99
N ASN A 69 -7.32 -7.45 16.57
CA ASN A 69 -8.40 -8.43 16.82
C ASN A 69 -9.78 -8.01 16.26
N SER A 70 -9.84 -7.15 15.28
CA SER A 70 -11.08 -6.67 14.69
C SER A 70 -11.60 -7.66 13.63
N ARG A 71 -12.88 -8.05 13.76
CA ARG A 71 -13.59 -8.82 12.72
C ARG A 71 -13.70 -8.06 11.40
N LEU A 72 -13.77 -6.72 11.46
CA LEU A 72 -13.81 -5.88 10.27
C LEU A 72 -12.54 -6.04 9.41
N THR A 73 -11.39 -6.25 10.03
CA THR A 73 -10.14 -6.50 9.31
C THR A 73 -10.22 -7.77 8.47
N VAL A 74 -10.72 -8.86 9.06
CA VAL A 74 -10.89 -10.15 8.34
C VAL A 74 -11.91 -10.00 7.21
N GLN A 75 -13.04 -9.34 7.46
CA GLN A 75 -14.06 -9.08 6.44
C GLN A 75 -13.54 -8.21 5.30
N ALA A 76 -12.74 -7.17 5.63
CA ALA A 76 -12.13 -6.31 4.63
C ALA A 76 -11.14 -7.09 3.74
N MET A 77 -10.27 -7.90 4.34
CA MET A 77 -9.34 -8.74 3.58
C MET A 77 -10.07 -9.69 2.64
N ALA A 78 -11.15 -10.34 3.12
CA ALA A 78 -11.96 -11.23 2.29
C ALA A 78 -12.63 -10.48 1.12
N ALA A 79 -13.18 -9.29 1.38
CA ALA A 79 -13.79 -8.45 0.35
C ALA A 79 -12.77 -7.99 -0.70
N LEU A 80 -11.59 -7.53 -0.27
CA LEU A 80 -10.52 -7.07 -1.16
C LEU A 80 -9.95 -8.21 -2.00
N SER A 81 -9.86 -9.43 -1.43
CA SER A 81 -9.34 -10.62 -2.13
C SER A 81 -10.19 -11.01 -3.34
N ALA A 82 -11.46 -10.62 -3.38
CA ALA A 82 -12.33 -10.83 -4.55
C ALA A 82 -11.95 -9.91 -5.74
N HIS A 83 -11.19 -8.85 -5.49
CA HIS A 83 -10.82 -7.86 -6.50
C HIS A 83 -9.34 -7.90 -6.88
N GLY A 84 -8.50 -8.52 -6.07
CA GLY A 84 -7.07 -8.58 -6.34
C GLY A 84 -6.26 -9.13 -5.18
N VAL A 85 -4.95 -9.06 -5.32
CA VAL A 85 -4.02 -9.55 -4.28
C VAL A 85 -4.05 -8.61 -3.07
N VAL A 86 -4.13 -9.19 -1.88
CA VAL A 86 -4.02 -8.47 -0.61
C VAL A 86 -2.67 -8.80 0.02
N ALA A 87 -1.92 -7.79 0.44
CA ALA A 87 -0.67 -8.00 1.17
C ALA A 87 -0.95 -8.78 2.47
N PRO A 88 -0.11 -9.74 2.84
CA PRO A 88 -0.25 -10.49 4.10
C PRO A 88 0.01 -9.60 5.32
N ALA A 89 0.87 -8.59 5.17
CA ALA A 89 1.17 -7.62 6.21
C ALA A 89 -0.02 -6.68 6.45
N ILE A 90 -0.41 -6.52 7.70
CA ILE A 90 -1.45 -5.59 8.14
C ILE A 90 -0.79 -4.47 8.93
N ILE A 91 -0.98 -3.23 8.51
CA ILE A 91 -0.52 -2.06 9.25
C ILE A 91 -1.59 -1.67 10.26
N HIS A 92 -1.33 -1.93 11.53
CA HIS A 92 -2.28 -1.62 12.59
C HIS A 92 -2.27 -0.13 12.96
N ASP A 93 -3.39 0.33 13.50
CA ASP A 93 -3.53 1.67 14.09
C ASP A 93 -2.75 1.71 15.42
N ARG A 94 -1.49 2.17 15.34
CA ARG A 94 -0.58 2.25 16.47
C ARG A 94 -0.13 3.69 16.69
N VAL A 95 0.00 4.06 17.94
CA VAL A 95 0.51 5.38 18.37
C VAL A 95 1.91 5.66 17.81
N ASP A 96 2.72 4.61 17.64
CA ASP A 96 4.10 4.72 17.14
C ASP A 96 4.18 5.47 15.79
N PHE A 97 3.21 5.25 14.89
CA PHE A 97 3.19 5.94 13.59
C PHE A 97 2.97 7.45 13.76
N ALA A 98 2.06 7.85 14.64
CA ALA A 98 1.85 9.27 14.92
C ALA A 98 3.03 9.88 15.68
N ALA A 99 3.57 9.15 16.66
CA ALA A 99 4.70 9.61 17.47
C ALA A 99 5.97 9.80 16.63
N SER A 100 6.23 8.93 15.63
CA SER A 100 7.39 9.05 14.76
C SER A 100 7.38 10.35 13.93
N MET A 101 6.21 10.87 13.61
CA MET A 101 6.07 12.09 12.81
C MET A 101 6.41 13.39 13.58
N ILE A 102 6.55 13.34 14.92
CA ILE A 102 6.84 14.52 15.74
C ILE A 102 8.20 15.14 15.36
N ASP A 103 9.18 14.30 15.06
CA ASP A 103 10.52 14.75 14.67
C ASP A 103 10.93 14.28 13.24
N GLY A 104 9.96 13.76 12.49
CA GLY A 104 10.15 13.36 11.09
C GLY A 104 10.87 12.04 10.90
N ARG A 105 11.08 11.25 11.97
CA ARG A 105 11.64 9.90 11.86
C ARG A 105 10.57 8.88 11.45
N THR A 106 11.04 7.74 10.98
CA THR A 106 10.20 6.56 10.73
C THR A 106 10.11 5.68 11.99
N VAL A 107 9.13 4.80 12.03
CA VAL A 107 9.01 3.80 13.13
C VAL A 107 10.23 2.88 13.21
N GLN A 108 10.91 2.60 12.08
CA GLN A 108 12.13 1.80 12.05
C GLN A 108 13.33 2.53 12.67
N GLU A 109 13.39 3.86 12.54
CA GLU A 109 14.47 4.67 13.13
C GLU A 109 14.27 4.86 14.62
N ILE A 110 13.02 4.83 15.12
CA ILE A 110 12.71 4.95 16.54
C ILE A 110 12.89 3.61 17.26
N ASP A 111 12.25 2.56 16.75
CA ASP A 111 12.35 1.21 17.31
C ASP A 111 12.43 0.16 16.19
N PRO A 112 13.63 -0.18 15.72
CA PRO A 112 13.82 -1.15 14.63
C PRO A 112 13.28 -2.55 14.93
N ARG A 113 13.08 -2.90 16.20
CA ARG A 113 12.54 -4.19 16.65
C ARG A 113 11.09 -4.12 17.10
N GLY A 114 10.49 -2.95 17.02
CA GLY A 114 9.10 -2.70 17.35
C GLY A 114 8.13 -3.39 16.39
N ARG A 115 6.91 -3.61 16.85
CA ARG A 115 5.86 -4.23 16.03
C ARG A 115 5.53 -3.37 14.81
N SER A 116 5.47 -2.06 14.96
CA SER A 116 5.20 -1.12 13.86
C SER A 116 6.28 -1.19 12.77
N ALA A 117 7.54 -1.27 13.17
CA ALA A 117 8.66 -1.46 12.25
C ALA A 117 8.56 -2.81 11.51
N GLY A 118 8.24 -3.89 12.24
CA GLY A 118 8.05 -5.22 11.65
C GLY A 118 6.96 -5.25 10.59
N GLU A 119 5.81 -4.62 10.85
CA GLU A 119 4.69 -4.54 9.89
C GLU A 119 5.10 -3.83 8.58
N VAL A 120 5.85 -2.72 8.68
CA VAL A 120 6.34 -2.00 7.51
C VAL A 120 7.40 -2.79 6.74
N ILE A 121 8.31 -3.47 7.45
CA ILE A 121 9.34 -4.33 6.83
C ILE A 121 8.67 -5.49 6.05
N GLU A 122 7.66 -6.12 6.63
CA GLU A 122 6.91 -7.20 5.98
C GLU A 122 6.18 -6.70 4.73
N LEU A 123 5.48 -5.55 4.84
CA LEU A 123 4.82 -4.93 3.69
C LEU A 123 5.82 -4.60 2.58
N TRP A 124 6.96 -4.02 2.93
CA TRP A 124 8.00 -3.70 1.97
C TRP A 124 8.58 -4.95 1.29
N GLY A 125 8.79 -6.03 2.04
CA GLY A 125 9.21 -7.32 1.50
C GLY A 125 8.24 -7.85 0.44
N PHE A 126 6.95 -7.79 0.74
CA PHE A 126 5.88 -8.18 -0.19
C PHE A 126 5.89 -7.31 -1.46
N VAL A 127 5.94 -5.98 -1.33
CA VAL A 127 5.95 -5.06 -2.49
C VAL A 127 7.15 -5.34 -3.40
N LYS A 128 8.36 -5.49 -2.83
CA LYS A 128 9.57 -5.82 -3.60
C LYS A 128 9.44 -7.14 -4.36
N ALA A 129 8.89 -8.16 -3.73
CA ALA A 129 8.67 -9.46 -4.38
C ALA A 129 7.73 -9.32 -5.59
N ARG A 130 6.61 -8.60 -5.42
CA ARG A 130 5.63 -8.37 -6.49
C ARG A 130 6.20 -7.55 -7.66
N MET A 131 6.99 -6.52 -7.37
CA MET A 131 7.66 -5.72 -8.41
C MET A 131 8.65 -6.56 -9.22
N ASN A 132 9.43 -7.44 -8.56
CA ASN A 132 10.38 -8.31 -9.24
C ASN A 132 9.68 -9.35 -10.15
N GLU A 133 8.53 -9.87 -9.74
CA GLU A 133 7.69 -10.77 -10.56
C GLU A 133 7.19 -10.04 -11.82
N SER A 134 6.70 -8.81 -11.66
CA SER A 134 6.17 -8.00 -12.76
C SER A 134 7.26 -7.62 -13.78
N THR A 135 8.49 -7.42 -13.34
CA THR A 135 9.62 -7.11 -14.22
C THR A 135 10.06 -8.33 -15.04
N LYS A 136 9.96 -9.54 -14.48
CA LYS A 136 10.30 -10.80 -15.20
C LYS A 136 9.25 -11.23 -16.22
N ALA A 137 8.03 -10.74 -16.09
CA ALA A 137 6.90 -11.08 -16.98
C ALA A 137 6.79 -10.16 -18.21
N ARG A 138 7.61 -9.12 -18.29
CA ARG A 138 7.74 -8.20 -19.45
C ARG A 138 8.95 -8.60 -20.31
#